data_b16a05edb0c77b3360b30fa452e1e032
#
_entry.id   b16a05edb0c77b3360b30fa452e1e032
#
_cell.length_a   1.000
_cell.length_b   1.000
_cell.length_c   1.000
_cell.angle_alpha   90.00
_cell.angle_beta   90.00
_cell.angle_gamma   90.00
#
_symmetry.space_group_name_H-M   'P 1'
#
loop_
_entity.id
_entity.type
_entity.pdbx_description
1 polymer ?
#
loop_
_entity_poly.entity_id
_entity_poly.type
_entity_poly.pdbx_seq_one_letter_code
_entity_poly.pdbx_strand_id
1 'polypeptide(L)'
;MTKCKFLGIALTASLLAACTADPADGGSAGGREHDAVIGKLIHTSNNADEGKLLLYVNDDAVEAFEAAVETGETTRSGLSDVDEVLYNIGATSIERLFVVDKRHEANLRAEGMHRWYVVRFDEEQDLDQAAVSFAALADIDRVEFCQKVKKCDWSEPRVVDLDDIADMTRAVEYQFNDPSLPLQWHYINTGDPQISRRAVAGADINVAPAWKLETGNRDVVVAVVDEAVDYTHEDLAANMWINEAEKNGEKGKDDDDNGYKDDIYGYNFHTPGPLTWNRPNDSGHGTHVAGTVAAVNNNALGVSGVAGGSGNNDGVRIMSCQIFSNNTGAGVDASARAIQYAANNGACILQCSWGTDAMTPGLASDSDFERNVAAEHQALVYFAKYAKSCPALDGGLIVFAAGNDTKPQAGYPAAYNNLIAVTAYSPDGLPAWYTNYGPGCNIAAPGGDAYEDPSTGRCSILSTLPNGRYGYMDGTSMACPHVSGVAALGLSYALKLGKTFTVDEYKALLLTSVNDINARLVGTRESKITQNLADYKGKMGTGTIDTFQVLMNVRGTRCIPVKVGGEESINIQNYLGSGELGMKMTAV
;
A
#
# COMPACT_ATOMS: atom_id res chain seq x y z
N MET A 1 39.41 -42.70 -17.58
CA MET A 1 38.50 -43.37 -16.63
C MET A 1 39.05 -43.18 -15.25
N THR A 2 38.67 -42.14 -14.58
CA THR A 2 39.03 -41.93 -13.16
C THR A 2 37.74 -41.43 -12.50
N LYS A 3 37.17 -42.28 -11.65
CA LYS A 3 35.93 -42.03 -10.94
C LYS A 3 36.19 -41.04 -9.80
N CYS A 4 35.70 -39.83 -9.89
CA CYS A 4 35.49 -38.95 -8.75
C CYS A 4 34.35 -39.51 -7.90
N LYS A 5 34.66 -39.77 -6.64
CA LYS A 5 33.64 -40.14 -5.64
C LYS A 5 32.97 -38.87 -5.16
N PHE A 6 31.72 -38.69 -5.52
CA PHE A 6 30.84 -37.73 -4.87
C PHE A 6 30.55 -38.21 -3.44
N LEU A 7 30.91 -37.41 -2.47
CA LEU A 7 30.46 -37.56 -1.09
C LEU A 7 29.09 -36.82 -1.00
N GLY A 8 28.04 -37.54 -1.31
CA GLY A 8 26.70 -37.00 -1.17
C GLY A 8 26.33 -36.89 0.31
N ILE A 9 26.23 -35.69 0.82
CA ILE A 9 25.56 -35.44 2.10
C ILE A 9 24.05 -35.44 1.75
N ALA A 10 23.41 -36.57 2.00
CA ALA A 10 21.97 -36.68 1.94
C ALA A 10 21.38 -35.94 3.17
N LEU A 11 21.04 -34.67 3.04
CA LEU A 11 20.14 -33.97 3.96
C LEU A 11 18.72 -34.12 3.41
N THR A 12 17.99 -35.08 3.95
CA THR A 12 16.58 -35.31 3.59
C THR A 12 15.68 -34.27 4.23
N ALA A 13 14.59 -33.98 3.56
CA ALA A 13 13.50 -33.03 3.84
C ALA A 13 12.77 -33.20 5.21
N SER A 14 13.47 -33.50 6.29
CA SER A 14 12.93 -33.64 7.65
C SER A 14 13.18 -32.44 8.56
N LEU A 15 13.71 -31.34 8.03
CA LEU A 15 14.28 -30.23 8.82
C LEU A 15 13.28 -29.16 9.27
N LEU A 16 12.05 -29.19 8.81
CA LEU A 16 11.06 -28.14 9.12
C LEU A 16 10.04 -28.51 10.23
N ALA A 17 10.22 -29.65 10.91
CA ALA A 17 9.25 -30.12 11.92
C ALA A 17 9.78 -30.19 13.36
N ALA A 18 10.85 -29.48 13.72
CA ALA A 18 11.44 -29.58 15.07
C ALA A 18 11.64 -28.21 15.74
N CYS A 19 10.55 -27.55 16.10
CA CYS A 19 10.54 -26.48 17.10
C CYS A 19 9.71 -26.85 18.30
N THR A 20 10.03 -27.98 18.99
CA THR A 20 9.68 -28.21 20.41
C THR A 20 10.60 -29.30 20.97
N ALA A 21 11.74 -28.94 21.56
CA ALA A 21 12.45 -29.78 22.51
C ALA A 21 13.32 -28.92 23.43
N ASP A 22 13.25 -29.23 24.73
CA ASP A 22 13.97 -28.58 25.83
C ASP A 22 15.50 -28.57 25.68
N PRO A 23 16.20 -27.58 26.25
CA PRO A 23 17.64 -27.45 26.15
C PRO A 23 18.37 -28.24 27.25
N ALA A 24 18.89 -29.43 26.93
CA ALA A 24 19.96 -30.05 27.68
C ALA A 24 20.67 -31.10 26.82
N ASP A 25 21.75 -30.74 26.13
CA ASP A 25 23.03 -31.47 26.17
C ASP A 25 24.07 -30.82 25.26
N GLY A 26 25.37 -30.97 25.60
CA GLY A 26 26.51 -30.31 25.00
C GLY A 26 26.64 -30.53 23.48
N GLY A 27 26.37 -29.47 22.69
CA GLY A 27 26.43 -29.49 21.24
C GLY A 27 27.82 -29.73 20.71
N SER A 28 27.98 -30.69 19.80
CA SER A 28 29.16 -30.90 18.96
C SER A 28 29.39 -29.69 18.03
N ALA A 29 30.62 -29.48 17.55
CA ALA A 29 30.98 -28.38 16.64
C ALA A 29 30.04 -28.34 15.39
N GLY A 30 29.66 -29.49 14.84
CA GLY A 30 28.75 -29.59 13.68
C GLY A 30 27.32 -29.13 13.96
N GLY A 31 26.83 -29.20 15.21
CA GLY A 31 25.51 -28.62 15.57
C GLY A 31 25.51 -27.09 15.55
N ARG A 32 26.61 -26.46 15.97
CA ARG A 32 26.76 -24.99 15.98
C ARG A 32 26.90 -24.38 14.58
N GLU A 33 27.60 -25.06 13.65
CA GLU A 33 27.64 -24.63 12.25
C GLU A 33 26.30 -24.73 11.56
N HIS A 34 25.55 -25.81 11.81
CA HIS A 34 24.19 -25.98 11.29
C HIS A 34 23.23 -24.91 11.80
N ASP A 35 23.25 -24.63 13.11
CA ASP A 35 22.45 -23.58 13.73
C ASP A 35 22.80 -22.19 13.18
N ALA A 36 24.07 -21.92 12.87
CA ALA A 36 24.52 -20.67 12.28
C ALA A 36 24.02 -20.49 10.84
N VAL A 37 23.99 -21.53 10.03
CA VAL A 37 23.44 -21.51 8.65
C VAL A 37 21.95 -21.26 8.67
N ILE A 38 21.21 -22.00 9.50
CA ILE A 38 19.74 -21.82 9.65
C ILE A 38 19.41 -20.42 10.13
N GLY A 39 20.23 -19.84 11.03
CA GLY A 39 20.04 -18.48 11.53
C GLY A 39 20.13 -17.37 10.47
N LYS A 40 20.73 -17.64 9.31
CA LYS A 40 20.83 -16.71 8.18
C LYS A 40 19.65 -16.82 7.19
N LEU A 41 18.89 -17.92 7.23
CA LEU A 41 17.72 -18.11 6.35
C LEU A 41 16.53 -17.33 6.86
N ILE A 42 15.95 -16.53 5.98
CA ILE A 42 14.79 -15.69 6.29
C ILE A 42 13.56 -16.24 5.59
N HIS A 43 12.53 -16.55 6.38
CA HIS A 43 11.28 -17.13 5.93
C HIS A 43 11.41 -18.58 5.43
N THR A 44 10.51 -18.99 4.55
CA THR A 44 10.43 -20.33 3.96
C THR A 44 10.22 -20.23 2.45
N SER A 45 10.48 -21.31 1.72
CA SER A 45 10.19 -21.41 0.29
C SER A 45 8.69 -21.44 -0.05
N ASN A 46 7.83 -21.66 0.96
CA ASN A 46 6.38 -21.64 0.75
C ASN A 46 5.92 -20.27 0.25
N ASN A 47 5.22 -20.22 -0.88
CA ASN A 47 4.74 -18.99 -1.53
C ASN A 47 5.86 -18.03 -1.98
N ALA A 48 7.10 -18.51 -2.15
CA ALA A 48 8.20 -17.72 -2.71
C ALA A 48 8.22 -17.83 -4.25
N ASP A 49 8.92 -16.89 -4.88
CA ASP A 49 9.27 -16.98 -6.30
C ASP A 49 10.34 -18.07 -6.48
N GLU A 50 10.09 -19.03 -7.35
CA GLU A 50 11.07 -20.03 -7.76
C GLU A 50 12.20 -19.36 -8.55
N GLY A 51 13.40 -19.90 -8.48
CA GLY A 51 14.57 -19.36 -9.20
C GLY A 51 15.02 -17.97 -8.77
N LYS A 52 14.63 -17.50 -7.57
CA LYS A 52 14.98 -16.17 -7.06
C LYS A 52 15.26 -16.19 -5.56
N LEU A 53 16.38 -15.59 -5.16
CA LEU A 53 16.74 -15.34 -3.76
C LEU A 53 17.22 -13.90 -3.58
N LEU A 54 16.98 -13.33 -2.39
CA LEU A 54 17.53 -12.06 -1.96
C LEU A 54 18.69 -12.32 -1.01
N LEU A 55 19.84 -11.75 -1.31
CA LEU A 55 21.06 -11.88 -0.51
C LEU A 55 21.38 -10.55 0.18
N TYR A 56 21.61 -10.59 1.48
CA TYR A 56 22.20 -9.50 2.22
C TYR A 56 23.67 -9.83 2.51
N VAL A 57 24.57 -9.18 1.80
CA VAL A 57 25.99 -9.45 1.89
C VAL A 57 26.61 -8.74 3.11
N ASN A 58 27.72 -9.25 3.63
CA ASN A 58 28.46 -8.58 4.69
C ASN A 58 29.21 -7.34 4.16
N ASP A 59 29.73 -6.50 5.04
CA ASP A 59 30.40 -5.25 4.66
C ASP A 59 31.68 -5.51 3.84
N ASP A 60 32.41 -6.59 4.10
CA ASP A 60 33.65 -6.93 3.41
C ASP A 60 33.41 -7.40 1.97
N ALA A 61 32.23 -7.97 1.68
CA ALA A 61 31.85 -8.45 0.35
C ALA A 61 31.25 -7.36 -0.56
N VAL A 62 30.79 -6.22 0.01
CA VAL A 62 30.09 -5.16 -0.75
C VAL A 62 30.88 -4.69 -1.96
N GLU A 63 32.17 -4.37 -1.80
CA GLU A 63 33.01 -3.83 -2.88
C GLU A 63 33.09 -4.79 -4.07
N ALA A 64 33.21 -6.11 -3.81
CA ALA A 64 33.25 -7.12 -4.85
C ALA A 64 31.93 -7.24 -5.63
N PHE A 65 30.79 -7.28 -4.91
CA PHE A 65 29.49 -7.32 -5.54
C PHE A 65 29.17 -6.03 -6.33
N GLU A 66 29.54 -4.85 -5.80
CA GLU A 66 29.40 -3.58 -6.50
C GLU A 66 30.16 -3.56 -7.81
N ALA A 67 31.44 -3.96 -7.78
CA ALA A 67 32.30 -4.03 -8.96
C ALA A 67 31.75 -5.00 -10.01
N ALA A 68 31.24 -6.17 -9.60
CA ALA A 68 30.64 -7.15 -10.50
C ALA A 68 29.42 -6.58 -11.24
N VAL A 69 28.51 -5.94 -10.52
CA VAL A 69 27.32 -5.32 -11.12
C VAL A 69 27.68 -4.15 -12.05
N GLU A 70 28.65 -3.31 -11.67
CA GLU A 70 29.11 -2.16 -12.49
C GLU A 70 29.79 -2.59 -13.79
N THR A 71 30.53 -3.69 -13.78
CA THR A 71 31.18 -4.24 -14.99
C THR A 71 30.23 -4.99 -15.90
N GLY A 72 28.97 -5.21 -15.46
CA GLY A 72 27.98 -6.00 -16.19
C GLY A 72 28.23 -7.51 -16.10
N GLU A 73 29.05 -7.94 -15.17
CA GLU A 73 29.28 -9.37 -14.85
C GLU A 73 28.08 -9.89 -14.03
N THR A 74 27.00 -10.27 -14.72
CA THR A 74 25.73 -10.64 -14.08
C THR A 74 25.70 -12.03 -13.45
N THR A 75 26.77 -12.83 -13.59
CA THR A 75 26.84 -14.23 -13.11
C THR A 75 28.04 -14.52 -12.22
N ARG A 76 28.78 -13.49 -11.83
CA ARG A 76 29.96 -13.61 -10.93
C ARG A 76 29.98 -12.44 -9.96
N SER A 77 30.38 -12.74 -8.72
CA SER A 77 30.53 -11.74 -7.65
C SER A 77 31.97 -11.25 -7.50
N GLY A 78 32.95 -11.97 -8.07
CA GLY A 78 34.37 -11.77 -7.82
C GLY A 78 34.89 -12.46 -6.56
N LEU A 79 34.04 -13.15 -5.79
CA LEU A 79 34.40 -13.94 -4.62
C LEU A 79 34.32 -15.43 -4.98
N SER A 80 35.42 -16.18 -4.83
CA SER A 80 35.53 -17.56 -5.33
C SER A 80 34.43 -18.49 -4.82
N ASP A 81 34.12 -18.42 -3.53
CA ASP A 81 33.16 -19.33 -2.89
C ASP A 81 31.74 -18.99 -3.29
N VAL A 82 31.41 -17.69 -3.44
CA VAL A 82 30.11 -17.21 -3.97
C VAL A 82 29.98 -17.62 -5.43
N ASP A 83 31.03 -17.44 -6.24
CA ASP A 83 31.03 -17.76 -7.67
C ASP A 83 30.87 -19.27 -7.92
N GLU A 84 31.41 -20.13 -7.02
CA GLU A 84 31.17 -21.58 -7.07
C GLU A 84 29.70 -21.92 -6.84
N VAL A 85 29.02 -21.28 -5.87
CA VAL A 85 27.58 -21.48 -5.62
C VAL A 85 26.78 -20.99 -6.80
N LEU A 86 27.05 -19.79 -7.32
CA LEU A 86 26.37 -19.21 -8.49
C LEU A 86 26.46 -20.12 -9.71
N TYR A 87 27.65 -20.67 -9.97
CA TYR A 87 27.87 -21.62 -11.06
C TYR A 87 27.06 -22.91 -10.86
N ASN A 88 27.06 -23.47 -9.65
CA ASN A 88 26.43 -24.75 -9.34
C ASN A 88 24.88 -24.68 -9.44
N ILE A 89 24.26 -23.53 -9.14
CA ILE A 89 22.81 -23.30 -9.27
C ILE A 89 22.42 -22.81 -10.67
N GLY A 90 23.38 -22.58 -11.58
CA GLY A 90 23.09 -22.04 -12.90
C GLY A 90 22.57 -20.60 -12.84
N ALA A 91 23.20 -19.75 -12.02
CA ALA A 91 22.78 -18.35 -11.89
C ALA A 91 22.77 -17.64 -13.25
N THR A 92 21.69 -16.94 -13.53
CA THR A 92 21.46 -16.18 -14.78
C THR A 92 21.73 -14.69 -14.57
N SER A 93 21.54 -14.16 -13.37
CA SER A 93 21.88 -12.78 -13.03
C SER A 93 22.12 -12.57 -11.54
N ILE A 94 22.97 -11.57 -11.26
CA ILE A 94 23.09 -10.90 -9.96
C ILE A 94 22.83 -9.42 -10.23
N GLU A 95 21.94 -8.82 -9.47
CA GLU A 95 21.60 -7.40 -9.59
C GLU A 95 21.40 -6.77 -8.21
N ARG A 96 21.62 -5.46 -8.08
CA ARG A 96 21.24 -4.76 -6.85
C ARG A 96 19.72 -4.86 -6.65
N LEU A 97 19.29 -5.15 -5.43
CA LEU A 97 17.85 -5.03 -5.11
C LEU A 97 17.44 -3.56 -5.17
N PHE A 98 18.20 -2.68 -4.53
CA PHE A 98 17.91 -1.25 -4.50
C PHE A 98 18.80 -0.51 -5.48
N VAL A 99 18.20 0.28 -6.36
CA VAL A 99 18.90 1.06 -7.37
C VAL A 99 19.61 2.24 -6.69
N VAL A 100 20.84 2.51 -7.14
CA VAL A 100 21.62 3.65 -6.64
C VAL A 100 21.22 4.91 -7.41
N ASP A 101 20.44 5.74 -6.78
CA ASP A 101 20.24 7.12 -7.18
C ASP A 101 21.31 7.98 -6.50
N LYS A 102 22.16 8.62 -7.29
CA LYS A 102 23.28 9.44 -6.77
C LYS A 102 22.84 10.55 -5.82
N ARG A 103 21.61 11.07 -6.02
CA ARG A 103 21.02 12.11 -5.16
C ARG A 103 20.74 11.60 -3.74
N HIS A 104 20.50 10.29 -3.60
CA HIS A 104 20.02 9.63 -2.39
C HIS A 104 20.96 8.51 -1.89
N GLU A 105 22.12 8.30 -2.53
CA GLU A 105 23.05 7.21 -2.20
C GLU A 105 23.50 7.23 -0.73
N ALA A 106 23.73 8.40 -0.16
CA ALA A 106 24.11 8.52 1.25
C ALA A 106 23.03 7.98 2.19
N ASN A 107 21.75 8.22 1.88
CA ASN A 107 20.63 7.70 2.65
C ASN A 107 20.49 6.18 2.50
N LEU A 108 20.63 5.67 1.28
CA LEU A 108 20.59 4.25 0.97
C LEU A 108 21.71 3.48 1.72
N ARG A 109 22.94 4.03 1.74
CA ARG A 109 24.06 3.45 2.47
C ARG A 109 23.86 3.53 3.99
N ALA A 110 23.32 4.64 4.51
CA ALA A 110 23.06 4.80 5.94
C ALA A 110 22.06 3.76 6.50
N GLU A 111 21.12 3.31 5.67
CA GLU A 111 20.17 2.25 6.02
C GLU A 111 20.69 0.84 5.67
N GLY A 112 21.90 0.68 5.14
CA GLY A 112 22.44 -0.62 4.74
C GLY A 112 21.78 -1.25 3.51
N MET A 113 20.94 -0.51 2.79
CA MET A 113 20.18 -1.03 1.64
C MET A 113 21.09 -1.39 0.46
N HIS A 114 22.28 -0.80 0.36
CA HIS A 114 23.29 -1.11 -0.67
C HIS A 114 23.84 -2.54 -0.59
N ARG A 115 23.58 -3.24 0.51
CA ARG A 115 24.03 -4.62 0.77
C ARG A 115 23.07 -5.68 0.22
N TRP A 116 21.90 -5.30 -0.30
CA TRP A 116 20.92 -6.22 -0.84
C TRP A 116 21.11 -6.48 -2.33
N TYR A 117 21.13 -7.76 -2.70
CA TYR A 117 21.24 -8.24 -4.08
C TYR A 117 20.17 -9.27 -4.38
N VAL A 118 19.72 -9.31 -5.64
CA VAL A 118 18.82 -10.35 -6.17
C VAL A 118 19.66 -11.30 -7.01
N VAL A 119 19.57 -12.58 -6.72
CA VAL A 119 20.15 -13.65 -7.55
C VAL A 119 19.01 -14.38 -8.25
N ARG A 120 19.10 -14.50 -9.57
CA ARG A 120 18.17 -15.28 -10.40
C ARG A 120 18.90 -16.50 -10.96
N PHE A 121 18.19 -17.61 -11.00
CA PHE A 121 18.69 -18.89 -11.49
C PHE A 121 17.56 -19.71 -12.09
N ASP A 122 17.84 -20.90 -12.61
CA ASP A 122 16.84 -21.78 -13.23
C ASP A 122 15.79 -22.22 -12.20
N GLU A 123 14.52 -22.00 -12.50
CA GLU A 123 13.37 -22.35 -11.65
C GLU A 123 13.25 -23.86 -11.40
N GLU A 124 13.93 -24.71 -12.17
CA GLU A 124 14.00 -26.16 -11.93
C GLU A 124 14.98 -26.54 -10.79
N GLN A 125 15.81 -25.60 -10.33
CA GLN A 125 16.70 -25.82 -9.19
C GLN A 125 15.95 -25.84 -7.87
N ASP A 126 16.44 -26.62 -6.92
CA ASP A 126 15.91 -26.69 -5.56
C ASP A 126 16.19 -25.37 -4.82
N LEU A 127 15.14 -24.59 -4.60
CA LEU A 127 15.21 -23.26 -3.98
C LEU A 127 15.75 -23.33 -2.54
N ASP A 128 15.33 -24.33 -1.75
CA ASP A 128 15.80 -24.52 -0.36
C ASP A 128 17.30 -24.88 -0.35
N GLN A 129 17.74 -25.73 -1.26
CA GLN A 129 19.16 -26.09 -1.36
C GLN A 129 20.03 -24.93 -1.82
N ALA A 130 19.55 -24.12 -2.77
CA ALA A 130 20.24 -22.91 -3.19
C ALA A 130 20.40 -21.93 -2.02
N ALA A 131 19.32 -21.71 -1.25
CA ALA A 131 19.33 -20.83 -0.08
C ALA A 131 20.33 -21.32 1.01
N VAL A 132 20.35 -22.61 1.32
CA VAL A 132 21.30 -23.21 2.27
C VAL A 132 22.75 -23.05 1.78
N SER A 133 23.00 -23.20 0.49
CA SER A 133 24.33 -23.05 -0.10
C SER A 133 24.88 -21.64 0.09
N PHE A 134 24.07 -20.61 -0.16
CA PHE A 134 24.45 -19.22 0.12
C PHE A 134 24.59 -18.93 1.63
N ALA A 135 23.69 -19.43 2.47
CA ALA A 135 23.73 -19.21 3.90
C ALA A 135 24.99 -19.81 4.57
N ALA A 136 25.59 -20.83 3.95
CA ALA A 136 26.84 -21.42 4.43
C ALA A 136 28.09 -20.53 4.21
N LEU A 137 27.99 -19.51 3.33
CA LEU A 137 29.10 -18.63 2.99
C LEU A 137 29.35 -17.57 4.05
N ALA A 138 30.61 -17.23 4.30
CA ALA A 138 30.98 -16.18 5.25
C ALA A 138 30.59 -14.79 4.77
N ASP A 139 30.59 -14.58 3.44
CA ASP A 139 30.32 -13.31 2.78
C ASP A 139 28.83 -12.93 2.76
N ILE A 140 27.95 -13.86 3.13
CA ILE A 140 26.50 -13.68 3.16
C ILE A 140 26.02 -13.62 4.61
N ASP A 141 25.39 -12.51 5.00
CA ASP A 141 24.81 -12.33 6.34
C ASP A 141 23.40 -12.88 6.43
N ARG A 142 22.60 -12.77 5.33
CA ARG A 142 21.23 -13.25 5.27
C ARG A 142 20.85 -13.71 3.87
N VAL A 143 19.97 -14.71 3.80
CA VAL A 143 19.33 -15.17 2.57
C VAL A 143 17.81 -15.12 2.78
N GLU A 144 17.10 -14.31 2.00
CA GLU A 144 15.66 -14.15 2.07
C GLU A 144 14.99 -14.80 0.87
N PHE A 145 13.96 -15.62 1.14
CA PHE A 145 13.08 -16.15 0.12
C PHE A 145 12.16 -15.05 -0.37
N CYS A 146 12.14 -14.78 -1.68
CA CYS A 146 11.33 -13.73 -2.29
C CYS A 146 9.84 -14.08 -2.22
N GLN A 147 9.17 -13.71 -1.14
CA GLN A 147 7.75 -14.01 -0.91
C GLN A 147 6.85 -13.28 -1.92
N LYS A 148 5.74 -13.93 -2.30
CA LYS A 148 4.72 -13.32 -3.15
C LYS A 148 3.70 -12.57 -2.32
N VAL A 149 3.35 -11.38 -2.77
CA VAL A 149 2.23 -10.57 -2.28
C VAL A 149 1.10 -10.55 -3.30
N LYS A 150 -0.11 -10.29 -2.86
CA LYS A 150 -1.32 -10.26 -3.69
C LYS A 150 -2.13 -8.98 -3.46
N LYS A 151 -2.91 -8.60 -4.46
CA LYS A 151 -3.91 -7.51 -4.33
C LYS A 151 -4.96 -7.87 -3.28
N CYS A 152 -5.46 -6.86 -2.57
CA CYS A 152 -6.57 -6.99 -1.63
C CYS A 152 -7.91 -6.63 -2.31
N ASP A 153 -8.15 -7.13 -3.51
CA ASP A 153 -9.42 -7.08 -4.21
C ASP A 153 -10.29 -8.31 -3.87
N TRP A 154 -11.58 -8.16 -4.07
CA TRP A 154 -12.53 -9.24 -3.84
C TRP A 154 -13.23 -9.68 -5.12
N SER A 155 -13.50 -8.75 -6.03
CA SER A 155 -14.31 -8.98 -7.23
C SER A 155 -13.66 -8.41 -8.48
N GLU A 156 -13.90 -9.06 -9.62
CA GLU A 156 -13.60 -8.46 -10.91
C GLU A 156 -14.38 -7.15 -11.09
N PRO A 157 -13.80 -6.15 -11.76
CA PRO A 157 -14.45 -4.86 -11.98
C PRO A 157 -15.72 -5.02 -12.81
N ARG A 158 -16.79 -4.36 -12.35
CA ARG A 158 -18.04 -4.29 -13.09
C ARG A 158 -18.14 -2.92 -13.78
N VAL A 159 -17.93 -2.92 -15.09
CA VAL A 159 -18.00 -1.72 -15.94
C VAL A 159 -19.39 -1.10 -15.89
N VAL A 160 -19.47 0.22 -15.83
CA VAL A 160 -20.71 1.01 -15.85
C VAL A 160 -20.82 1.73 -17.19
N ASP A 161 -22.00 1.70 -17.78
CA ASP A 161 -22.33 2.58 -18.89
C ASP A 161 -22.76 3.94 -18.32
N LEU A 162 -22.07 5.01 -18.73
CA LEU A 162 -22.35 6.35 -18.25
C LEU A 162 -23.73 6.86 -18.72
N ASP A 163 -24.26 6.32 -19.80
CA ASP A 163 -25.62 6.67 -20.28
C ASP A 163 -26.71 6.21 -19.29
N ASP A 164 -26.45 5.15 -18.52
CA ASP A 164 -27.37 4.66 -17.47
C ASP A 164 -27.45 5.61 -16.25
N ILE A 165 -26.57 6.61 -16.16
CA ILE A 165 -26.50 7.55 -15.05
C ILE A 165 -27.39 8.77 -15.29
N ALA A 166 -27.69 9.11 -16.53
CA ALA A 166 -28.42 10.32 -16.91
C ALA A 166 -29.82 10.44 -16.31
N ASP A 167 -30.43 9.30 -15.90
CA ASP A 167 -31.79 9.24 -15.38
C ASP A 167 -31.89 9.37 -13.83
N MET A 168 -30.74 9.53 -13.12
CA MET A 168 -30.77 9.69 -11.67
C MET A 168 -31.24 11.08 -11.25
N THR A 169 -32.27 11.13 -10.43
CA THR A 169 -32.69 12.36 -9.77
C THR A 169 -31.67 12.78 -8.74
N ARG A 170 -31.09 13.96 -8.91
CA ARG A 170 -30.14 14.55 -7.94
C ARG A 170 -30.92 14.93 -6.67
N ALA A 171 -30.70 14.20 -5.59
CA ALA A 171 -31.35 14.43 -4.30
C ALA A 171 -30.78 15.66 -3.56
N VAL A 172 -29.55 16.11 -3.91
CA VAL A 172 -28.83 17.22 -3.30
C VAL A 172 -28.07 18.02 -4.36
N GLU A 173 -27.70 19.25 -4.04
CA GLU A 173 -26.78 20.04 -4.86
C GLU A 173 -25.34 19.58 -4.59
N TYR A 174 -24.66 19.10 -5.63
CA TYR A 174 -23.27 18.67 -5.57
C TYR A 174 -22.33 19.84 -5.90
N GLN A 175 -21.18 19.90 -5.23
CA GLN A 175 -20.19 20.96 -5.43
C GLN A 175 -19.53 20.89 -6.81
N PHE A 176 -19.35 19.67 -7.34
CA PHE A 176 -18.72 19.42 -8.62
C PHE A 176 -19.74 18.96 -9.67
N ASN A 177 -19.39 19.15 -10.94
CA ASN A 177 -20.26 18.86 -12.08
C ASN A 177 -20.05 17.46 -12.67
N ASP A 178 -19.24 16.61 -12.03
CA ASP A 178 -18.90 15.26 -12.49
C ASP A 178 -20.18 14.40 -12.50
N PRO A 179 -20.56 13.82 -13.65
CA PRO A 179 -21.88 13.23 -13.82
C PRO A 179 -22.15 12.03 -12.92
N SER A 180 -21.12 11.26 -12.56
CA SER A 180 -21.24 10.07 -11.70
C SER A 180 -21.11 10.34 -10.21
N LEU A 181 -20.82 11.57 -9.77
CA LEU A 181 -20.71 11.91 -8.36
C LEU A 181 -21.95 11.51 -7.53
N PRO A 182 -23.20 11.61 -8.04
CA PRO A 182 -24.37 11.10 -7.34
C PRO A 182 -24.37 9.60 -7.03
N LEU A 183 -23.59 8.80 -7.76
CA LEU A 183 -23.43 7.36 -7.53
C LEU A 183 -22.29 7.02 -6.57
N GLN A 184 -21.46 8.00 -6.24
CA GLN A 184 -20.33 7.84 -5.33
C GLN A 184 -20.81 8.04 -3.88
N TRP A 185 -21.63 7.10 -3.38
CA TRP A 185 -22.17 7.11 -2.01
C TRP A 185 -21.07 7.22 -0.96
N HIS A 186 -19.89 6.72 -1.26
CA HIS A 186 -18.73 6.75 -0.38
C HIS A 186 -18.23 8.18 -0.09
N TYR A 187 -18.60 9.16 -0.92
CA TYR A 187 -18.34 10.59 -0.71
C TYR A 187 -19.54 11.31 -0.09
N ILE A 188 -20.76 11.00 -0.56
CA ILE A 188 -21.99 11.66 -0.11
C ILE A 188 -23.11 10.61 -0.06
N ASN A 189 -23.32 10.01 1.12
CA ASN A 189 -24.39 9.06 1.34
C ASN A 189 -25.65 9.76 1.88
N THR A 190 -26.64 9.94 1.04
CA THR A 190 -27.93 10.55 1.43
C THR A 190 -28.93 9.54 1.98
N GLY A 191 -28.58 8.24 2.03
CA GLY A 191 -29.53 7.17 2.32
C GLY A 191 -30.41 6.83 1.13
N ASP A 192 -29.96 7.09 -0.11
CA ASP A 192 -30.71 6.87 -1.33
C ASP A 192 -30.94 5.36 -1.59
N PRO A 193 -32.20 4.89 -1.66
CA PRO A 193 -32.51 3.50 -1.95
C PRO A 193 -32.11 3.06 -3.38
N GLN A 194 -31.76 3.99 -4.28
CA GLN A 194 -31.19 3.67 -5.58
C GLN A 194 -29.75 3.16 -5.45
N ILE A 195 -29.04 3.54 -4.39
CA ILE A 195 -27.72 2.99 -4.04
C ILE A 195 -27.91 1.65 -3.32
N SER A 196 -28.65 1.67 -2.21
CA SER A 196 -29.04 0.50 -1.43
C SER A 196 -30.29 0.80 -0.62
N ARG A 197 -31.22 -0.17 -0.53
CA ARG A 197 -32.37 -0.08 0.36
C ARG A 197 -31.98 -0.02 1.85
N ARG A 198 -30.71 -0.34 2.16
CA ARG A 198 -30.14 -0.30 3.51
C ARG A 198 -29.22 0.90 3.71
N ALA A 199 -29.02 1.74 2.68
CA ALA A 199 -28.13 2.89 2.78
C ALA A 199 -28.52 3.79 3.96
N VAL A 200 -27.52 4.24 4.69
CA VAL A 200 -27.68 5.10 5.87
C VAL A 200 -27.03 6.44 5.61
N ALA A 201 -27.82 7.50 5.62
CA ALA A 201 -27.31 8.85 5.41
C ALA A 201 -26.15 9.17 6.36
N GLY A 202 -25.06 9.72 5.80
CA GLY A 202 -23.83 10.02 6.52
C GLY A 202 -22.93 8.80 6.80
N ALA A 203 -23.24 7.62 6.22
CA ALA A 203 -22.31 6.50 6.19
C ALA A 203 -21.38 6.65 4.97
N ASP A 204 -20.54 7.69 5.00
CA ASP A 204 -19.58 8.12 3.99
C ASP A 204 -18.34 8.72 4.68
N ILE A 205 -17.40 9.27 3.91
CA ILE A 205 -16.19 9.93 4.46
C ILE A 205 -16.40 11.42 4.78
N ASN A 206 -17.60 11.96 4.72
CA ASN A 206 -17.93 13.36 5.01
C ASN A 206 -17.04 14.37 4.26
N VAL A 207 -16.78 14.13 2.96
CA VAL A 207 -15.86 14.96 2.17
C VAL A 207 -16.49 16.25 1.63
N ALA A 208 -17.81 16.30 1.40
CA ALA A 208 -18.48 17.44 0.79
C ALA A 208 -18.26 18.78 1.54
N PRO A 209 -18.35 18.87 2.87
CA PRO A 209 -17.99 20.10 3.57
C PRO A 209 -16.48 20.38 3.55
N ALA A 210 -15.63 19.34 3.45
CA ALA A 210 -14.18 19.49 3.35
C ALA A 210 -13.76 20.12 2.02
N TRP A 211 -14.38 19.75 0.92
CA TRP A 211 -14.12 20.34 -0.41
C TRP A 211 -14.37 21.84 -0.49
N LYS A 212 -15.23 22.40 0.39
CA LYS A 212 -15.41 23.86 0.52
C LYS A 212 -14.20 24.58 1.10
N LEU A 213 -13.28 23.84 1.75
CA LEU A 213 -12.08 24.37 2.39
C LEU A 213 -10.84 24.13 1.55
N GLU A 214 -10.73 22.94 0.97
CA GLU A 214 -9.60 22.48 0.17
C GLU A 214 -10.03 21.36 -0.78
N THR A 215 -9.43 21.30 -1.97
CA THR A 215 -9.75 20.28 -2.99
C THR A 215 -8.52 19.49 -3.48
N GLY A 216 -7.31 19.94 -3.14
CA GLY A 216 -6.04 19.32 -3.52
C GLY A 216 -4.91 20.32 -3.64
N ASN A 217 -3.68 19.81 -3.78
CA ASN A 217 -2.48 20.62 -4.02
C ASN A 217 -1.43 19.79 -4.78
N ARG A 218 -0.85 20.37 -5.82
CA ARG A 218 0.15 19.70 -6.68
C ARG A 218 1.43 19.29 -5.96
N ASP A 219 1.77 19.89 -4.83
CA ASP A 219 2.95 19.55 -4.03
C ASP A 219 2.75 18.27 -3.20
N VAL A 220 1.52 17.72 -3.18
CA VAL A 220 1.23 16.43 -2.56
C VAL A 220 1.24 15.35 -3.63
N VAL A 221 2.13 14.37 -3.49
CA VAL A 221 2.27 13.23 -4.40
C VAL A 221 1.93 11.94 -3.66
N VAL A 222 0.99 11.18 -4.21
CA VAL A 222 0.60 9.85 -3.73
C VAL A 222 1.16 8.80 -4.69
N ALA A 223 2.06 7.94 -4.20
CA ALA A 223 2.53 6.80 -4.98
C ALA A 223 1.52 5.64 -4.84
N VAL A 224 0.95 5.24 -5.94
CA VAL A 224 0.08 4.06 -6.07
C VAL A 224 0.96 2.87 -6.43
N VAL A 225 1.26 2.03 -5.43
CA VAL A 225 2.04 0.80 -5.61
C VAL A 225 1.05 -0.34 -5.85
N ASP A 226 0.84 -0.71 -7.12
CA ASP A 226 -0.30 -1.55 -7.53
C ASP A 226 -0.10 -2.12 -8.96
N GLU A 227 -1.19 -2.48 -9.68
CA GLU A 227 -1.19 -2.51 -11.14
C GLU A 227 -0.89 -1.12 -11.69
N ALA A 228 -0.42 -1.02 -12.93
CA ALA A 228 -0.19 0.28 -13.56
C ALA A 228 -1.48 1.11 -13.64
N VAL A 229 -1.36 2.39 -13.37
CA VAL A 229 -2.42 3.36 -13.61
C VAL A 229 -2.49 3.69 -15.10
N ASP A 230 -3.67 3.73 -15.68
CA ASP A 230 -3.89 4.30 -17.01
C ASP A 230 -3.68 5.82 -16.97
N TYR A 231 -2.44 6.22 -17.19
CA TYR A 231 -2.04 7.64 -17.19
C TYR A 231 -2.62 8.44 -18.37
N THR A 232 -3.28 7.76 -19.33
CA THR A 232 -3.96 8.39 -20.46
C THR A 232 -5.45 8.60 -20.22
N HIS A 233 -6.00 8.05 -19.12
CA HIS A 233 -7.41 8.18 -18.77
C HIS A 233 -7.79 9.66 -18.63
N GLU A 234 -8.82 10.10 -19.35
CA GLU A 234 -9.22 11.51 -19.42
C GLU A 234 -9.55 12.14 -18.05
N ASP A 235 -9.99 11.32 -17.11
CA ASP A 235 -10.34 11.71 -15.75
C ASP A 235 -9.17 11.56 -14.74
N LEU A 236 -7.97 11.19 -15.20
CA LEU A 236 -6.77 11.04 -14.36
C LEU A 236 -5.56 11.81 -14.89
N ALA A 237 -5.43 11.94 -16.21
CA ALA A 237 -4.21 12.41 -16.87
C ALA A 237 -3.70 13.76 -16.33
N ALA A 238 -4.59 14.70 -15.98
CA ALA A 238 -4.21 16.00 -15.44
C ALA A 238 -3.62 15.91 -14.01
N ASN A 239 -3.95 14.86 -13.27
CA ASN A 239 -3.46 14.65 -11.91
C ASN A 239 -2.32 13.61 -11.83
N MET A 240 -1.79 13.16 -12.96
CA MET A 240 -0.59 12.31 -12.93
C MET A 240 0.65 13.10 -12.49
N TRP A 241 1.51 12.44 -11.71
CA TRP A 241 2.87 12.88 -11.48
C TRP A 241 3.67 12.71 -12.77
N ILE A 242 4.58 13.62 -13.04
CA ILE A 242 5.40 13.61 -14.24
C ILE A 242 6.87 13.82 -13.85
N ASN A 243 7.73 12.89 -14.28
CA ASN A 243 9.16 13.12 -14.33
C ASN A 243 9.46 14.01 -15.57
N GLU A 244 9.65 15.30 -15.35
CA GLU A 244 9.84 16.27 -16.43
C GLU A 244 11.18 16.07 -17.17
N ALA A 245 12.19 15.47 -16.53
CA ALA A 245 13.44 15.15 -17.18
C ALA A 245 13.24 14.05 -18.24
N GLU A 246 12.57 12.97 -17.87
CA GLU A 246 12.28 11.84 -18.75
C GLU A 246 11.27 12.22 -19.85
N LYS A 247 10.25 13.02 -19.52
CA LYS A 247 9.26 13.49 -20.50
C LYS A 247 9.86 14.34 -21.61
N ASN A 248 10.85 15.16 -21.27
CA ASN A 248 11.52 16.08 -22.21
C ASN A 248 12.87 15.53 -22.70
N GLY A 249 13.26 14.33 -22.22
CA GLY A 249 14.51 13.68 -22.48
C GLY A 249 14.54 12.82 -23.74
N GLU A 250 15.53 11.94 -23.82
CA GLU A 250 15.77 11.05 -24.96
C GLU A 250 15.22 9.65 -24.66
N LYS A 251 14.32 9.16 -25.50
CA LYS A 251 13.71 7.84 -25.32
C LYS A 251 14.75 6.71 -25.16
N GLY A 252 14.60 5.90 -24.14
CA GLY A 252 15.47 4.77 -23.80
C GLY A 252 16.71 5.17 -23.02
N LYS A 253 16.81 6.42 -22.59
CA LYS A 253 17.86 6.95 -21.74
C LYS A 253 17.28 7.29 -20.35
N ASP A 254 18.11 7.24 -19.34
CA ASP A 254 17.87 7.78 -18.01
C ASP A 254 18.40 9.21 -18.00
N ASP A 255 17.50 10.21 -18.11
CA ASP A 255 17.87 11.61 -18.33
C ASP A 255 18.06 12.38 -17.02
N ASP A 256 17.71 11.82 -15.86
CA ASP A 256 17.94 12.41 -14.53
C ASP A 256 18.88 11.59 -13.63
N ASP A 257 19.51 10.55 -14.17
CA ASP A 257 20.45 9.67 -13.48
C ASP A 257 19.83 9.02 -12.21
N ASN A 258 18.50 8.75 -12.22
CA ASN A 258 17.81 8.12 -11.09
C ASN A 258 17.89 6.58 -11.12
N GLY A 259 18.39 6.00 -12.21
CA GLY A 259 18.54 4.57 -12.47
C GLY A 259 17.36 3.94 -13.20
N TYR A 260 16.36 4.72 -13.63
CA TYR A 260 15.17 4.26 -14.33
C TYR A 260 14.98 5.01 -15.66
N LYS A 261 14.81 4.27 -16.75
CA LYS A 261 14.65 4.84 -18.09
C LYS A 261 13.19 5.00 -18.45
N ASP A 262 12.84 6.11 -19.08
CA ASP A 262 11.48 6.42 -19.54
C ASP A 262 10.41 6.34 -18.41
N ASP A 263 10.75 6.71 -17.18
CA ASP A 263 9.86 6.67 -16.01
C ASP A 263 8.95 7.90 -15.89
N ILE A 264 8.38 8.33 -17.02
CA ILE A 264 7.64 9.60 -17.17
C ILE A 264 6.50 9.77 -16.16
N TYR A 265 5.70 8.70 -15.91
CA TYR A 265 4.55 8.71 -14.98
C TYR A 265 4.74 7.77 -13.80
N GLY A 266 5.95 7.22 -13.64
CA GLY A 266 6.33 6.14 -12.74
C GLY A 266 6.95 4.99 -13.51
N TYR A 267 7.09 3.81 -12.88
CA TYR A 267 7.86 2.70 -13.44
C TYR A 267 7.23 1.33 -13.17
N ASN A 268 7.53 0.35 -14.04
CA ASN A 268 7.09 -1.02 -13.91
C ASN A 268 8.20 -1.88 -13.26
N PHE A 269 8.00 -2.25 -11.99
CA PHE A 269 8.91 -3.08 -11.20
C PHE A 269 8.62 -4.58 -11.33
N HIS A 270 7.43 -4.96 -11.80
CA HIS A 270 7.08 -6.35 -12.10
C HIS A 270 7.85 -6.87 -13.32
N THR A 271 7.85 -6.07 -14.39
CA THR A 271 8.67 -6.30 -15.59
C THR A 271 9.43 -5.00 -15.85
N PRO A 272 10.69 -4.87 -15.40
CA PRO A 272 11.42 -3.59 -15.40
C PRO A 272 11.33 -2.86 -16.73
N GLY A 273 10.81 -1.62 -16.70
CA GLY A 273 10.60 -0.78 -17.87
C GLY A 273 9.41 0.18 -17.75
N PRO A 274 8.93 0.75 -18.87
CA PRO A 274 7.77 1.62 -18.90
C PRO A 274 6.50 0.93 -18.39
N LEU A 275 5.58 1.73 -17.84
CA LEU A 275 4.28 1.26 -17.35
C LEU A 275 3.47 0.53 -18.43
N THR A 276 2.80 -0.56 -18.03
CA THR A 276 1.93 -1.36 -18.92
C THR A 276 0.59 -1.59 -18.22
N TRP A 277 -0.41 -0.78 -18.56
CA TRP A 277 -1.74 -0.78 -17.92
C TRP A 277 -2.83 -1.49 -18.75
N ASN A 278 -2.53 -1.98 -19.95
CA ASN A 278 -3.49 -2.50 -20.91
C ASN A 278 -3.25 -3.98 -21.28
N ARG A 279 -2.67 -4.76 -20.39
CA ARG A 279 -2.48 -6.20 -20.59
C ARG A 279 -3.83 -6.92 -20.53
N PRO A 280 -4.04 -8.02 -21.29
CA PRO A 280 -5.35 -8.67 -21.39
C PRO A 280 -5.97 -9.15 -20.08
N ASN A 281 -5.13 -9.47 -19.08
CA ASN A 281 -5.57 -10.00 -17.79
C ASN A 281 -5.38 -9.00 -16.64
N ASP A 282 -5.03 -7.75 -16.94
CA ASP A 282 -5.01 -6.71 -15.91
C ASP A 282 -6.45 -6.34 -15.56
N SER A 283 -6.76 -6.28 -14.28
CA SER A 283 -8.10 -5.95 -13.79
C SER A 283 -8.40 -4.45 -13.83
N GLY A 284 -7.36 -3.62 -13.95
CA GLY A 284 -7.45 -2.16 -13.83
C GLY A 284 -7.48 -1.68 -12.37
N HIS A 285 -7.07 -2.54 -11.44
CA HIS A 285 -7.10 -2.29 -10.01
C HIS A 285 -6.34 -1.00 -9.64
N GLY A 286 -5.11 -0.81 -10.12
CA GLY A 286 -4.33 0.41 -9.85
C GLY A 286 -4.99 1.69 -10.41
N THR A 287 -5.65 1.60 -11.58
CA THR A 287 -6.42 2.73 -12.14
C THR A 287 -7.62 3.07 -11.27
N HIS A 288 -8.33 2.05 -10.74
CA HIS A 288 -9.47 2.24 -9.86
C HIS A 288 -9.06 2.89 -8.52
N VAL A 289 -7.98 2.40 -7.93
CA VAL A 289 -7.37 2.97 -6.72
C VAL A 289 -6.97 4.43 -6.94
N ALA A 290 -6.28 4.72 -8.05
CA ALA A 290 -5.86 6.09 -8.39
C ALA A 290 -7.04 7.05 -8.55
N GLY A 291 -8.14 6.62 -9.18
CA GLY A 291 -9.36 7.42 -9.34
C GLY A 291 -10.01 7.78 -8.01
N THR A 292 -10.06 6.84 -7.07
CA THR A 292 -10.56 7.12 -5.71
C THR A 292 -9.73 8.20 -5.02
N VAL A 293 -8.40 8.19 -5.16
CA VAL A 293 -7.53 9.24 -4.59
C VAL A 293 -7.74 10.58 -5.29
N ALA A 294 -7.68 10.61 -6.64
CA ALA A 294 -7.48 11.84 -7.38
C ALA A 294 -8.04 11.85 -8.82
N ALA A 295 -9.17 11.19 -9.11
CA ALA A 295 -9.90 11.50 -10.33
C ALA A 295 -10.18 13.01 -10.37
N VAL A 296 -10.11 13.63 -11.55
CA VAL A 296 -10.16 15.09 -11.70
C VAL A 296 -11.55 15.62 -11.40
N ASN A 297 -11.69 16.35 -10.31
CA ASN A 297 -12.99 16.93 -9.93
C ASN A 297 -13.40 18.09 -10.84
N ASN A 298 -14.70 18.28 -11.00
CA ASN A 298 -15.31 19.43 -11.66
C ASN A 298 -14.87 19.62 -13.12
N ASN A 299 -14.61 18.53 -13.83
CA ASN A 299 -14.20 18.52 -15.23
C ASN A 299 -15.35 18.13 -16.19
N ALA A 300 -16.57 17.92 -15.67
CA ALA A 300 -17.75 17.44 -16.38
C ALA A 300 -17.61 16.03 -16.99
N LEU A 301 -16.69 15.21 -16.46
CA LEU A 301 -16.46 13.83 -16.88
C LEU A 301 -16.66 12.87 -15.70
N GLY A 302 -17.00 11.65 -15.95
CA GLY A 302 -17.01 10.46 -15.10
C GLY A 302 -17.24 10.69 -13.61
N VAL A 303 -16.18 10.54 -12.81
CA VAL A 303 -16.21 10.46 -11.35
C VAL A 303 -15.38 11.56 -10.68
N SER A 304 -15.63 11.79 -9.38
CA SER A 304 -14.75 12.63 -8.56
C SER A 304 -13.74 11.78 -7.78
N GLY A 305 -12.57 12.33 -7.43
CA GLY A 305 -11.61 11.79 -6.49
C GLY A 305 -11.61 12.56 -5.17
N VAL A 306 -11.14 11.97 -4.06
CA VAL A 306 -11.11 12.64 -2.73
C VAL A 306 -10.32 13.95 -2.80
N ALA A 307 -9.18 13.97 -3.48
CA ALA A 307 -8.26 15.10 -3.60
C ALA A 307 -8.00 15.48 -5.07
N GLY A 308 -9.03 15.35 -5.92
CA GLY A 308 -8.94 15.53 -7.38
C GLY A 308 -8.83 16.98 -7.86
N GLY A 309 -8.82 17.96 -6.97
CA GLY A 309 -8.73 19.40 -7.29
C GLY A 309 -10.09 20.05 -7.51
N SER A 310 -10.07 21.24 -8.10
CA SER A 310 -11.27 22.05 -8.38
C SER A 310 -11.64 22.13 -9.87
N GLY A 311 -10.98 21.37 -10.73
CA GLY A 311 -11.06 21.47 -12.19
C GLY A 311 -10.06 22.46 -12.79
N ASN A 312 -9.18 23.04 -11.96
CA ASN A 312 -8.17 24.01 -12.38
C ASN A 312 -6.74 23.43 -12.43
N ASN A 313 -6.61 22.12 -12.60
CA ASN A 313 -5.34 21.40 -12.59
C ASN A 313 -4.57 21.59 -11.26
N ASP A 314 -5.29 21.55 -10.15
CA ASP A 314 -4.84 21.80 -8.78
C ASP A 314 -5.02 20.60 -7.85
N GLY A 315 -5.38 19.43 -8.38
CA GLY A 315 -5.47 18.16 -7.64
C GLY A 315 -4.10 17.66 -7.18
N VAL A 316 -4.09 16.71 -6.25
CA VAL A 316 -2.87 16.00 -5.87
C VAL A 316 -2.35 15.16 -7.03
N ARG A 317 -1.07 14.79 -7.00
CA ARG A 317 -0.46 14.04 -8.10
C ARG A 317 -0.35 12.56 -7.78
N ILE A 318 -0.62 11.71 -8.76
CA ILE A 318 -0.52 10.25 -8.70
C ILE A 318 0.76 9.78 -9.39
N MET A 319 1.65 9.11 -8.66
CA MET A 319 2.81 8.41 -9.20
C MET A 319 2.46 6.91 -9.31
N SER A 320 2.59 6.33 -10.51
CA SER A 320 2.27 4.91 -10.74
C SER A 320 3.51 4.04 -10.52
N CYS A 321 3.48 3.19 -9.51
CA CYS A 321 4.54 2.24 -9.19
C CYS A 321 4.02 0.82 -9.43
N GLN A 322 4.17 0.30 -10.65
CA GLN A 322 3.59 -0.98 -11.05
C GLN A 322 4.36 -2.17 -10.48
N ILE A 323 3.68 -2.98 -9.66
CA ILE A 323 4.21 -4.25 -9.14
C ILE A 323 3.38 -5.47 -9.54
N PHE A 324 2.18 -5.28 -10.09
CA PHE A 324 1.32 -6.36 -10.59
C PHE A 324 1.05 -6.23 -12.08
N SER A 325 0.90 -7.36 -12.77
CA SER A 325 0.47 -7.44 -14.15
C SER A 325 -0.07 -8.84 -14.47
N ASN A 326 -0.99 -8.94 -15.45
CA ASN A 326 -1.57 -10.21 -15.91
C ASN A 326 -2.20 -11.07 -14.80
N ASN A 327 -2.69 -10.46 -13.74
CA ASN A 327 -3.27 -11.14 -12.57
C ASN A 327 -2.27 -12.08 -11.86
N THR A 328 -0.98 -11.78 -11.96
CA THR A 328 0.09 -12.50 -11.25
C THR A 328 0.49 -11.76 -9.98
N GLY A 329 0.88 -12.52 -8.94
CA GLY A 329 1.46 -11.96 -7.72
C GLY A 329 2.79 -11.26 -8.00
N ALA A 330 3.16 -10.32 -7.15
CA ALA A 330 4.48 -9.69 -7.16
C ALA A 330 5.38 -10.33 -6.11
N GLY A 331 6.67 -10.41 -6.38
CA GLY A 331 7.67 -10.70 -5.36
C GLY A 331 7.94 -9.46 -4.49
N VAL A 332 8.34 -9.67 -3.24
CA VAL A 332 8.73 -8.56 -2.33
C VAL A 332 9.93 -7.75 -2.85
N ASP A 333 10.68 -8.26 -3.82
CA ASP A 333 11.72 -7.50 -4.52
C ASP A 333 11.14 -6.35 -5.36
N ALA A 334 10.00 -6.58 -6.02
CA ALA A 334 9.33 -5.57 -6.81
C ALA A 334 8.70 -4.48 -5.91
N SER A 335 8.03 -4.86 -4.83
CA SER A 335 7.45 -3.90 -3.88
C SER A 335 8.53 -3.08 -3.17
N ALA A 336 9.62 -3.69 -2.72
CA ALA A 336 10.73 -3.00 -2.07
C ALA A 336 11.38 -1.95 -2.99
N ARG A 337 11.62 -2.29 -4.27
CA ARG A 337 12.12 -1.34 -5.29
C ARG A 337 11.13 -0.20 -5.55
N ALA A 338 9.84 -0.51 -5.67
CA ALA A 338 8.80 0.49 -5.89
C ALA A 338 8.69 1.49 -4.73
N ILE A 339 8.81 1.00 -3.50
CA ILE A 339 8.79 1.81 -2.27
C ILE A 339 10.00 2.76 -2.22
N GLN A 340 11.21 2.24 -2.51
CA GLN A 340 12.43 3.08 -2.59
C GLN A 340 12.28 4.15 -3.69
N TYR A 341 11.84 3.76 -4.89
CA TYR A 341 11.62 4.67 -5.99
C TYR A 341 10.65 5.79 -5.62
N ALA A 342 9.53 5.45 -5.02
CA ALA A 342 8.53 6.43 -4.59
C ALA A 342 9.11 7.47 -3.62
N ALA A 343 9.94 7.02 -2.65
CA ALA A 343 10.61 7.91 -1.70
C ALA A 343 11.57 8.88 -2.41
N ASN A 344 12.37 8.38 -3.36
CA ASN A 344 13.40 9.15 -4.05
C ASN A 344 12.83 10.13 -5.09
N ASN A 345 11.67 9.85 -5.64
CA ASN A 345 11.06 10.62 -6.72
C ASN A 345 9.89 11.50 -6.28
N GLY A 346 9.76 11.74 -4.97
CA GLY A 346 8.95 12.83 -4.46
C GLY A 346 7.55 12.46 -3.99
N ALA A 347 7.22 11.19 -3.81
CA ALA A 347 6.01 10.81 -3.11
C ALA A 347 6.12 11.13 -1.61
N CYS A 348 5.02 11.52 -0.98
CA CYS A 348 4.93 11.71 0.47
C CYS A 348 3.85 10.82 1.12
N ILE A 349 3.02 10.17 0.30
CA ILE A 349 2.05 9.16 0.74
C ILE A 349 2.27 7.91 -0.12
N LEU A 350 2.38 6.76 0.54
CA LEU A 350 2.43 5.45 -0.09
C LEU A 350 1.06 4.79 0.04
N GLN A 351 0.41 4.52 -1.10
CA GLN A 351 -0.88 3.85 -1.21
C GLN A 351 -0.66 2.41 -1.64
N CYS A 352 -1.00 1.44 -0.77
CA CYS A 352 -0.76 0.03 -0.96
C CYS A 352 -2.04 -0.80 -0.75
N SER A 353 -2.67 -1.22 -1.84
CA SER A 353 -3.88 -2.04 -1.81
C SER A 353 -3.59 -3.53 -1.98
N TRP A 354 -2.59 -4.04 -1.27
CA TRP A 354 -2.08 -5.41 -1.34
C TRP A 354 -1.45 -5.86 -0.02
N GLY A 355 -1.09 -7.14 0.07
CA GLY A 355 -0.42 -7.70 1.23
C GLY A 355 -0.34 -9.23 1.15
N THR A 356 -0.03 -9.87 2.28
CA THR A 356 -0.14 -11.30 2.48
C THR A 356 -1.51 -11.66 3.06
N ASP A 357 -1.87 -12.95 2.99
CA ASP A 357 -3.05 -13.44 3.71
C ASP A 357 -2.88 -13.22 5.21
N ALA A 358 -3.96 -12.83 5.88
CA ALA A 358 -3.97 -12.79 7.33
C ALA A 358 -3.66 -14.18 7.89
N MET A 359 -2.87 -14.23 8.96
CA MET A 359 -2.38 -15.47 9.57
C MET A 359 -1.40 -16.29 8.68
N THR A 360 -0.70 -15.63 7.76
CA THR A 360 0.40 -16.27 7.01
C THR A 360 1.43 -16.84 8.01
N PRO A 361 1.82 -18.11 7.89
CA PRO A 361 2.83 -18.69 8.75
C PRO A 361 4.14 -17.89 8.72
N GLY A 362 4.72 -17.63 9.90
CA GLY A 362 5.93 -16.82 10.03
C GLY A 362 5.73 -15.30 9.97
N LEU A 363 4.47 -14.83 9.92
CA LEU A 363 4.11 -13.39 9.97
C LEU A 363 3.02 -13.16 11.01
N ALA A 364 3.32 -13.47 12.28
CA ALA A 364 2.38 -13.35 13.38
C ALA A 364 2.61 -12.11 14.26
N SER A 365 3.73 -11.43 14.10
CA SER A 365 4.15 -10.26 14.89
C SER A 365 4.99 -9.29 14.07
N ASP A 366 5.14 -8.06 14.55
CA ASP A 366 6.03 -7.06 13.95
C ASP A 366 7.48 -7.57 13.85
N SER A 367 7.97 -8.25 14.91
CA SER A 367 9.30 -8.84 14.90
C SER A 367 9.46 -9.99 13.87
N ASP A 368 8.38 -10.70 13.57
CA ASP A 368 8.40 -11.68 12.48
C ASP A 368 8.47 -10.99 11.11
N PHE A 369 7.73 -9.91 10.92
CA PHE A 369 7.78 -9.12 9.69
C PHE A 369 9.17 -8.49 9.47
N GLU A 370 9.71 -7.82 10.49
CA GLU A 370 11.05 -7.23 10.45
C GLU A 370 12.15 -8.26 10.13
N ARG A 371 12.00 -9.49 10.60
CA ARG A 371 12.96 -10.56 10.39
C ARG A 371 12.72 -11.31 9.09
N ASN A 372 11.46 -11.65 8.78
CA ASN A 372 11.13 -12.62 7.73
C ASN A 372 10.80 -11.97 6.38
N VAL A 373 10.62 -10.64 6.33
CA VAL A 373 10.45 -9.84 5.11
C VAL A 373 11.33 -8.59 5.23
N ALA A 374 12.61 -8.83 5.51
CA ALA A 374 13.54 -7.79 5.93
C ALA A 374 13.81 -6.75 4.84
N ALA A 375 13.88 -7.16 3.59
CA ALA A 375 14.12 -6.27 2.46
C ALA A 375 12.97 -5.26 2.26
N GLU A 376 11.72 -5.73 2.28
CA GLU A 376 10.54 -4.87 2.15
C GLU A 376 10.36 -3.99 3.40
N HIS A 377 10.54 -4.57 4.60
CA HIS A 377 10.50 -3.80 5.85
C HIS A 377 11.49 -2.63 5.80
N GLN A 378 12.73 -2.88 5.35
CA GLN A 378 13.75 -1.83 5.25
C GLN A 378 13.37 -0.74 4.25
N ALA A 379 12.73 -1.10 3.13
CA ALA A 379 12.20 -0.14 2.16
C ALA A 379 11.07 0.73 2.76
N LEU A 380 10.17 0.15 3.57
CA LEU A 380 9.12 0.90 4.28
C LEU A 380 9.71 1.86 5.31
N VAL A 381 10.70 1.43 6.08
CA VAL A 381 11.45 2.31 7.01
C VAL A 381 12.13 3.46 6.26
N TYR A 382 12.75 3.15 5.11
CA TYR A 382 13.36 4.15 4.25
C TYR A 382 12.34 5.19 3.76
N PHE A 383 11.19 4.75 3.26
CA PHE A 383 10.11 5.64 2.83
C PHE A 383 9.63 6.53 3.97
N ALA A 384 9.30 5.95 5.13
CA ALA A 384 8.83 6.71 6.29
C ALA A 384 9.83 7.81 6.71
N LYS A 385 11.13 7.55 6.58
CA LYS A 385 12.20 8.45 7.01
C LYS A 385 12.61 9.49 5.97
N TYR A 386 12.61 9.13 4.67
CA TYR A 386 13.25 9.94 3.62
C TYR A 386 12.29 10.52 2.58
N ALA A 387 11.01 10.14 2.56
CA ALA A 387 10.01 10.70 1.65
C ALA A 387 9.52 12.08 2.13
N LYS A 388 10.39 13.09 2.02
CA LYS A 388 10.23 14.46 2.58
C LYS A 388 9.91 15.53 1.53
N SER A 389 9.31 15.16 0.42
CA SER A 389 9.02 16.11 -0.67
C SER A 389 7.88 17.08 -0.35
N CYS A 390 6.93 16.67 0.48
CA CYS A 390 5.83 17.53 0.92
C CYS A 390 6.28 18.41 2.10
N PRO A 391 6.32 19.75 1.97
CA PRO A 391 6.76 20.63 3.05
C PRO A 391 5.89 20.57 4.31
N ALA A 392 4.67 20.02 4.22
CA ALA A 392 3.77 19.87 5.35
C ALA A 392 4.04 18.64 6.22
N LEU A 393 4.94 17.71 5.78
CA LEU A 393 5.21 16.45 6.46
C LEU A 393 6.71 16.17 6.53
N ASP A 394 7.23 15.74 7.67
CA ASP A 394 8.67 15.52 7.87
C ASP A 394 9.18 14.14 7.42
N GLY A 395 8.34 13.32 6.80
CA GLY A 395 8.64 11.98 6.30
C GLY A 395 7.51 11.45 5.40
N GLY A 396 7.46 10.14 5.17
CA GLY A 396 6.45 9.48 4.33
C GLY A 396 5.34 8.82 5.14
N LEU A 397 4.08 9.09 4.78
CA LEU A 397 2.92 8.39 5.35
C LEU A 397 2.63 7.12 4.54
N ILE A 398 2.38 6.00 5.21
CA ILE A 398 2.18 4.70 4.57
C ILE A 398 0.81 4.14 4.93
N VAL A 399 0.00 3.83 3.90
CA VAL A 399 -1.38 3.33 4.05
C VAL A 399 -1.54 2.01 3.31
N PHE A 400 -2.05 0.99 4.01
CA PHE A 400 -2.27 -0.35 3.49
C PHE A 400 -3.72 -0.81 3.65
N ALA A 401 -4.18 -1.67 2.76
CA ALA A 401 -5.43 -2.41 2.91
C ALA A 401 -5.27 -3.51 3.98
N ALA A 402 -6.24 -3.66 4.89
CA ALA A 402 -6.16 -4.62 6.00
C ALA A 402 -6.29 -6.10 5.57
N GLY A 403 -6.76 -6.36 4.33
CA GLY A 403 -6.99 -7.69 3.77
C GLY A 403 -8.46 -8.11 3.73
N ASN A 404 -8.76 -9.13 2.91
CA ASN A 404 -10.12 -9.55 2.54
C ASN A 404 -10.43 -11.00 2.91
N ASP A 405 -9.86 -11.51 4.00
CA ASP A 405 -9.92 -12.91 4.40
C ASP A 405 -11.01 -13.19 5.42
N THR A 406 -11.78 -12.17 5.86
CA THR A 406 -12.76 -12.26 6.97
C THR A 406 -12.08 -12.76 8.27
N LYS A 407 -10.85 -12.34 8.53
CA LYS A 407 -10.04 -12.79 9.66
C LYS A 407 -9.96 -11.75 10.77
N PRO A 408 -9.82 -12.20 12.06
CA PRO A 408 -9.79 -11.31 13.21
C PRO A 408 -8.41 -10.68 13.44
N GLN A 409 -7.69 -10.35 12.37
CA GLN A 409 -6.44 -9.59 12.35
C GLN A 409 -6.16 -9.06 10.93
N ALA A 410 -5.36 -8.00 10.81
CA ALA A 410 -4.85 -7.55 9.52
C ALA A 410 -3.75 -8.48 8.99
N GLY A 411 -3.57 -8.53 7.67
CA GLY A 411 -2.39 -9.15 7.03
C GLY A 411 -1.16 -8.22 7.11
N TYR A 412 0.05 -8.77 6.89
CA TYR A 412 1.25 -7.95 6.73
C TYR A 412 1.44 -7.53 5.26
N PRO A 413 2.02 -6.37 5.00
CA PRO A 413 2.61 -5.35 5.90
C PRO A 413 1.61 -4.51 6.70
N ALA A 414 0.30 -4.51 6.35
CA ALA A 414 -0.71 -3.64 6.95
C ALA A 414 -0.72 -3.68 8.50
N ALA A 415 -0.55 -4.86 9.08
CA ALA A 415 -0.56 -5.06 10.53
C ALA A 415 0.62 -4.44 11.27
N TYR A 416 1.69 -4.03 10.57
CA TYR A 416 2.89 -3.44 11.18
C TYR A 416 2.57 -2.10 11.85
N ASN A 417 2.97 -1.91 13.10
CA ASN A 417 2.53 -0.81 13.97
C ASN A 417 2.78 0.60 13.41
N ASN A 418 3.80 0.77 12.56
CA ASN A 418 4.14 2.09 12.00
C ASN A 418 3.27 2.47 10.79
N LEU A 419 2.43 1.56 10.28
CA LEU A 419 1.59 1.76 9.12
C LEU A 419 0.14 2.10 9.50
N ILE A 420 -0.68 2.44 8.49
CA ILE A 420 -2.12 2.61 8.65
C ILE A 420 -2.82 1.49 7.90
N ALA A 421 -3.44 0.55 8.60
CA ALA A 421 -4.26 -0.52 8.03
C ALA A 421 -5.73 -0.11 7.97
N VAL A 422 -6.32 -0.21 6.77
CA VAL A 422 -7.68 0.25 6.49
C VAL A 422 -8.64 -0.92 6.33
N THR A 423 -9.67 -0.98 7.18
CA THR A 423 -10.80 -1.92 7.08
C THR A 423 -11.93 -1.35 6.21
N ALA A 424 -12.82 -2.22 5.72
CA ALA A 424 -13.85 -1.85 4.77
C ALA A 424 -15.26 -1.84 5.39
N TYR A 425 -16.08 -0.83 5.04
CA TYR A 425 -17.51 -0.81 5.30
C TYR A 425 -18.33 -0.48 4.03
N SER A 426 -19.64 -0.69 4.07
CA SER A 426 -20.58 -0.56 2.97
C SER A 426 -21.63 0.55 3.20
N PRO A 427 -22.55 0.85 2.24
CA PRO A 427 -23.50 1.96 2.33
C PRO A 427 -24.40 1.97 3.57
N ASP A 428 -24.63 0.80 4.22
CA ASP A 428 -25.36 0.66 5.48
C ASP A 428 -24.52 1.10 6.71
N GLY A 429 -23.25 1.48 6.50
CA GLY A 429 -22.31 1.87 7.55
C GLY A 429 -21.85 0.69 8.42
N LEU A 430 -21.96 -0.55 7.92
CA LEU A 430 -21.57 -1.77 8.62
C LEU A 430 -20.35 -2.43 7.95
N PRO A 431 -19.59 -3.26 8.67
CA PRO A 431 -18.42 -3.93 8.11
C PRO A 431 -18.76 -4.74 6.87
N ALA A 432 -18.00 -4.56 5.79
CA ALA A 432 -18.10 -5.41 4.60
C ALA A 432 -17.79 -6.87 4.97
N TRP A 433 -18.49 -7.84 4.36
CA TRP A 433 -18.42 -9.24 4.78
C TRP A 433 -17.01 -9.85 4.69
N TYR A 434 -16.20 -9.36 3.76
CA TYR A 434 -14.84 -9.85 3.50
C TYR A 434 -13.77 -9.21 4.39
N THR A 435 -14.04 -8.05 5.00
CA THR A 435 -13.00 -7.25 5.67
C THR A 435 -12.32 -8.01 6.80
N ASN A 436 -11.00 -7.92 6.87
CA ASN A 436 -10.27 -8.25 8.08
C ASN A 436 -10.57 -7.22 9.17
N TYR A 437 -10.45 -7.61 10.45
CA TYR A 437 -10.77 -6.78 11.61
C TYR A 437 -9.95 -7.21 12.84
N GLY A 438 -9.74 -6.34 13.82
CA GLY A 438 -9.03 -6.69 15.06
C GLY A 438 -7.60 -6.17 15.11
N PRO A 439 -6.64 -6.91 15.71
CA PRO A 439 -5.25 -6.47 15.83
C PRO A 439 -4.66 -6.07 14.49
N GLY A 440 -3.88 -4.98 14.50
CA GLY A 440 -3.27 -4.40 13.30
C GLY A 440 -4.20 -3.52 12.47
N CYS A 441 -5.53 -3.55 12.67
CA CYS A 441 -6.47 -2.66 11.98
C CYS A 441 -6.56 -1.30 12.66
N ASN A 442 -6.39 -0.19 11.92
CA ASN A 442 -6.27 1.14 12.51
C ASN A 442 -7.49 2.03 12.27
N ILE A 443 -8.13 1.95 11.08
CA ILE A 443 -9.21 2.86 10.69
C ILE A 443 -10.13 2.17 9.68
N ALA A 444 -11.39 2.59 9.59
CA ALA A 444 -12.35 2.08 8.62
C ALA A 444 -12.69 3.13 7.55
N ALA A 445 -12.86 2.69 6.30
CA ALA A 445 -13.29 3.53 5.19
C ALA A 445 -14.24 2.76 4.24
N PRO A 446 -14.95 3.43 3.30
CA PRO A 446 -15.80 2.76 2.34
C PRO A 446 -15.03 1.78 1.45
N GLY A 447 -15.39 0.51 1.49
CA GLY A 447 -14.82 -0.52 0.62
C GLY A 447 -15.85 -1.19 -0.28
N GLY A 448 -17.14 -0.92 -0.02
CA GLY A 448 -18.25 -1.52 -0.74
C GLY A 448 -18.62 -2.93 -0.28
N ASP A 449 -19.76 -3.41 -0.72
CA ASP A 449 -20.23 -4.79 -0.54
C ASP A 449 -21.35 -5.08 -1.52
N ALA A 450 -21.03 -5.66 -2.68
CA ALA A 450 -22.00 -5.97 -3.74
C ALA A 450 -23.13 -6.90 -3.29
N TYR A 451 -22.94 -7.65 -2.21
CA TYR A 451 -23.92 -8.57 -1.65
C TYR A 451 -24.84 -7.93 -0.60
N GLU A 452 -24.59 -6.68 -0.19
CA GLU A 452 -25.46 -5.95 0.74
C GLU A 452 -26.85 -5.75 0.14
N ASP A 453 -26.93 -5.22 -1.07
CA ASP A 453 -28.16 -5.11 -1.86
C ASP A 453 -27.90 -5.41 -3.34
N PRO A 454 -27.86 -6.70 -3.75
CA PRO A 454 -27.59 -7.07 -5.14
C PRO A 454 -28.58 -6.52 -6.16
N SER A 455 -29.77 -6.07 -5.69
CA SER A 455 -30.82 -5.58 -6.58
C SER A 455 -30.49 -4.24 -7.24
N THR A 456 -29.67 -3.41 -6.57
CA THR A 456 -29.23 -2.11 -7.11
C THR A 456 -27.93 -2.24 -7.89
N GLY A 457 -27.06 -3.16 -7.45
CA GLY A 457 -25.71 -3.31 -7.98
C GLY A 457 -24.80 -2.09 -7.73
N ARG A 458 -25.14 -1.19 -6.79
CA ARG A 458 -24.45 0.10 -6.56
C ARG A 458 -23.81 0.23 -5.17
N CYS A 459 -23.83 -0.85 -4.39
CA CYS A 459 -23.23 -0.86 -3.05
C CYS A 459 -21.69 -0.89 -3.05
N SER A 460 -21.09 -1.09 -4.21
CA SER A 460 -19.64 -1.12 -4.44
C SER A 460 -19.06 0.29 -4.61
N ILE A 461 -17.76 0.42 -4.72
CA ILE A 461 -17.05 1.69 -4.93
C ILE A 461 -16.92 1.96 -6.43
N LEU A 462 -17.44 3.09 -6.88
CA LEU A 462 -17.35 3.55 -8.26
C LEU A 462 -16.10 4.40 -8.47
N SER A 463 -15.26 4.03 -9.44
CA SER A 463 -14.05 4.77 -9.80
C SER A 463 -13.65 4.53 -11.27
N THR A 464 -12.52 5.09 -11.68
CA THR A 464 -11.96 4.95 -13.03
C THR A 464 -11.47 3.54 -13.32
N LEU A 465 -11.57 3.11 -14.58
CA LEU A 465 -11.02 1.87 -15.11
C LEU A 465 -10.24 2.13 -16.42
N PRO A 466 -9.27 1.30 -16.79
CA PRO A 466 -8.49 1.52 -18.01
C PRO A 466 -9.34 1.70 -19.28
N ASN A 467 -8.78 2.43 -20.26
CA ASN A 467 -9.40 2.74 -21.55
C ASN A 467 -10.62 3.69 -21.45
N GLY A 468 -10.56 4.70 -20.59
CA GLY A 468 -11.61 5.72 -20.46
C GLY A 468 -12.91 5.17 -19.88
N ARG A 469 -12.86 4.03 -19.15
CA ARG A 469 -14.03 3.40 -18.54
C ARG A 469 -14.13 3.71 -17.06
N TYR A 470 -15.31 3.40 -16.51
CA TYR A 470 -15.61 3.50 -15.09
C TYR A 470 -16.26 2.21 -14.62
N GLY A 471 -16.11 1.90 -13.33
CA GLY A 471 -16.72 0.66 -12.82
C GLY A 471 -16.68 0.54 -11.31
N TYR A 472 -17.42 -0.46 -10.86
CA TYR A 472 -17.56 -0.81 -9.45
C TYR A 472 -16.60 -1.92 -9.07
N MET A 473 -15.92 -1.76 -7.93
CA MET A 473 -15.13 -2.79 -7.27
C MET A 473 -15.40 -2.81 -5.76
N ASP A 474 -15.11 -3.95 -5.12
CA ASP A 474 -15.22 -4.14 -3.67
C ASP A 474 -13.90 -4.62 -3.10
N GLY A 475 -13.54 -4.18 -1.91
CA GLY A 475 -12.35 -4.64 -1.21
C GLY A 475 -11.85 -3.64 -0.17
N THR A 476 -11.01 -4.11 0.75
CA THR A 476 -10.19 -3.20 1.56
C THR A 476 -9.24 -2.40 0.67
N SER A 477 -8.94 -2.90 -0.55
CA SER A 477 -8.27 -2.18 -1.63
C SER A 477 -8.98 -0.90 -2.07
N MET A 478 -10.31 -0.85 -2.00
CA MET A 478 -11.09 0.34 -2.32
C MET A 478 -11.26 1.24 -1.09
N ALA A 479 -11.21 0.67 0.11
CA ALA A 479 -11.20 1.44 1.36
C ALA A 479 -9.88 2.20 1.58
N CYS A 480 -8.75 1.57 1.30
CA CYS A 480 -7.41 2.12 1.48
C CYS A 480 -7.20 3.47 0.76
N PRO A 481 -7.53 3.63 -0.54
CA PRO A 481 -7.33 4.89 -1.25
C PRO A 481 -8.22 6.03 -0.74
N HIS A 482 -9.36 5.75 -0.06
CA HIS A 482 -10.11 6.81 0.62
C HIS A 482 -9.27 7.45 1.73
N VAL A 483 -8.59 6.63 2.55
CA VAL A 483 -7.73 7.15 3.63
C VAL A 483 -6.52 7.87 3.05
N SER A 484 -5.90 7.35 2.00
CA SER A 484 -4.79 8.01 1.30
C SER A 484 -5.20 9.34 0.68
N GLY A 485 -6.39 9.40 0.07
CA GLY A 485 -6.98 10.63 -0.49
C GLY A 485 -7.30 11.66 0.58
N VAL A 486 -7.90 11.22 1.70
CA VAL A 486 -8.20 12.10 2.87
C VAL A 486 -6.90 12.64 3.47
N ALA A 487 -5.87 11.79 3.60
CA ALA A 487 -4.56 12.24 4.04
C ALA A 487 -3.94 13.26 3.07
N ALA A 488 -4.04 13.00 1.77
CA ALA A 488 -3.54 13.94 0.76
C ALA A 488 -4.27 15.28 0.79
N LEU A 489 -5.59 15.27 0.98
CA LEU A 489 -6.39 16.49 1.11
C LEU A 489 -6.06 17.26 2.40
N GLY A 490 -5.82 16.54 3.51
CA GLY A 490 -5.40 17.15 4.77
C GLY A 490 -4.01 17.81 4.66
N LEU A 491 -3.03 17.17 3.99
CA LEU A 491 -1.72 17.78 3.71
C LEU A 491 -1.85 18.99 2.77
N SER A 492 -2.71 18.92 1.76
CA SER A 492 -3.01 20.07 0.89
C SER A 492 -3.52 21.27 1.69
N TYR A 493 -4.41 21.00 2.66
CA TYR A 493 -4.92 22.05 3.54
C TYR A 493 -3.85 22.55 4.54
N ALA A 494 -2.96 21.67 5.01
CA ALA A 494 -1.82 22.07 5.84
C ALA A 494 -0.87 23.02 5.10
N LEU A 495 -0.54 22.72 3.84
CA LEU A 495 0.24 23.61 2.97
C LEU A 495 -0.41 24.97 2.81
N LYS A 496 -1.71 25.03 2.55
CA LYS A 496 -2.48 26.27 2.44
C LYS A 496 -2.43 27.11 3.73
N LEU A 497 -2.37 26.45 4.89
CA LEU A 497 -2.30 27.11 6.20
C LEU A 497 -0.87 27.36 6.68
N GLY A 498 0.15 26.92 5.95
CA GLY A 498 1.55 26.99 6.36
C GLY A 498 1.86 26.16 7.60
N LYS A 499 1.20 25.00 7.75
CA LYS A 499 1.40 24.07 8.87
C LYS A 499 2.25 22.87 8.49
N THR A 500 2.99 22.37 9.47
CA THR A 500 3.84 21.19 9.35
C THR A 500 3.54 20.21 10.46
N PHE A 501 3.72 18.92 10.18
CA PHE A 501 3.51 17.80 11.10
C PHE A 501 4.67 16.82 11.00
N THR A 502 4.97 16.14 12.08
CA THR A 502 5.68 14.87 12.00
C THR A 502 4.74 13.78 11.46
N VAL A 503 5.30 12.69 10.91
CA VAL A 503 4.49 11.56 10.43
C VAL A 503 3.62 11.02 11.56
N ASP A 504 4.16 10.88 12.77
CA ASP A 504 3.42 10.37 13.93
C ASP A 504 2.27 11.30 14.36
N GLU A 505 2.50 12.62 14.38
CA GLU A 505 1.44 13.60 14.67
C GLU A 505 0.34 13.53 13.62
N TYR A 506 0.71 13.45 12.34
CA TYR A 506 -0.26 13.40 11.26
C TYR A 506 -1.04 12.08 11.24
N LYS A 507 -0.36 10.94 11.46
CA LYS A 507 -1.01 9.64 11.66
C LYS A 507 -2.01 9.69 12.82
N ALA A 508 -1.60 10.20 13.99
CA ALA A 508 -2.47 10.35 15.15
C ALA A 508 -3.68 11.25 14.85
N LEU A 509 -3.48 12.35 14.08
CA LEU A 509 -4.54 13.24 13.65
C LEU A 509 -5.57 12.49 12.79
N LEU A 510 -5.13 11.71 11.81
CA LEU A 510 -6.02 10.90 10.96
C LEU A 510 -6.80 9.88 11.80
N LEU A 511 -6.13 9.12 12.66
CA LEU A 511 -6.73 8.07 13.48
C LEU A 511 -7.67 8.60 14.58
N THR A 512 -7.64 9.88 14.88
CA THR A 512 -8.57 10.54 15.82
C THR A 512 -9.65 11.36 15.14
N SER A 513 -9.58 11.53 13.81
CA SER A 513 -10.59 12.24 13.00
C SER A 513 -11.60 11.24 12.43
N VAL A 514 -12.38 10.63 13.30
CA VAL A 514 -13.26 9.50 12.96
C VAL A 514 -14.63 9.62 13.63
N ASN A 515 -15.62 8.93 13.06
CA ASN A 515 -16.92 8.70 13.67
C ASN A 515 -16.99 7.29 14.30
N ASP A 516 -17.71 7.16 15.41
CA ASP A 516 -17.84 5.87 16.11
C ASP A 516 -18.74 4.90 15.33
N ILE A 517 -18.13 3.83 14.80
CA ILE A 517 -18.84 2.74 14.17
C ILE A 517 -19.50 1.78 15.18
N ASN A 518 -18.97 1.70 16.41
CA ASN A 518 -19.32 0.66 17.40
C ASN A 518 -20.78 0.74 17.86
N ALA A 519 -21.38 1.94 17.83
CA ALA A 519 -22.78 2.14 18.18
C ALA A 519 -23.73 1.40 17.22
N ARG A 520 -23.30 1.10 15.99
CA ARG A 520 -24.08 0.38 14.96
C ARG A 520 -23.84 -1.13 14.98
N LEU A 521 -22.81 -1.63 15.68
CA LEU A 521 -22.40 -3.04 15.68
C LEU A 521 -23.22 -3.87 16.68
N VAL A 522 -24.50 -4.06 16.36
CA VAL A 522 -25.44 -4.84 17.17
C VAL A 522 -26.27 -5.78 16.29
N GLY A 523 -26.52 -7.02 16.79
CA GLY A 523 -27.29 -8.03 16.07
C GLY A 523 -26.51 -8.69 14.94
N THR A 524 -27.24 -9.11 13.91
CA THR A 524 -26.69 -9.79 12.72
C THR A 524 -26.91 -8.97 11.45
N ARG A 525 -26.00 -9.14 10.50
CA ARG A 525 -26.10 -8.58 9.15
C ARG A 525 -26.03 -9.70 8.12
N GLU A 526 -26.98 -9.68 7.19
CA GLU A 526 -26.98 -10.57 6.04
C GLU A 526 -26.33 -9.88 4.84
N SER A 527 -25.29 -10.50 4.29
CA SER A 527 -24.64 -10.15 3.03
C SER A 527 -24.29 -11.47 2.31
N LYS A 528 -23.09 -11.65 1.78
CA LYS A 528 -22.63 -12.96 1.27
C LYS A 528 -22.61 -14.04 2.37
N ILE A 529 -22.34 -13.63 3.59
CA ILE A 529 -22.40 -14.45 4.80
C ILE A 529 -23.26 -13.75 5.84
N THR A 530 -23.75 -14.52 6.82
CA THR A 530 -24.36 -13.94 8.04
C THR A 530 -23.25 -13.51 8.97
N GLN A 531 -23.14 -12.19 9.23
CA GLN A 531 -22.16 -11.62 10.14
C GLN A 531 -22.80 -11.41 11.53
N ASN A 532 -22.14 -11.83 12.60
CA ASN A 532 -22.47 -11.36 13.95
C ASN A 532 -21.72 -10.06 14.21
N LEU A 533 -22.44 -8.94 14.21
CA LEU A 533 -21.81 -7.61 14.30
C LEU A 533 -21.06 -7.37 15.61
N ALA A 534 -21.42 -8.08 16.68
CA ALA A 534 -20.69 -8.01 17.96
C ALA A 534 -19.23 -8.45 17.84
N ASP A 535 -18.90 -9.32 16.87
CA ASP A 535 -17.53 -9.80 16.65
C ASP A 535 -16.58 -8.71 16.15
N TYR A 536 -17.14 -7.66 15.51
CA TYR A 536 -16.41 -6.52 14.96
C TYR A 536 -16.27 -5.36 15.96
N LYS A 537 -16.99 -5.38 17.08
CA LYS A 537 -17.03 -4.27 18.03
C LYS A 537 -15.65 -4.01 18.65
N GLY A 538 -15.16 -2.77 18.51
CA GLY A 538 -13.82 -2.37 18.93
C GLY A 538 -12.70 -2.92 18.06
N LYS A 539 -13.01 -3.46 16.87
CA LYS A 539 -12.05 -4.14 16.00
C LYS A 539 -11.99 -3.58 14.56
N MET A 540 -12.75 -2.53 14.28
CA MET A 540 -12.73 -1.83 12.98
C MET A 540 -11.77 -0.63 12.98
N GLY A 541 -10.70 -0.70 13.79
CA GLY A 541 -9.83 0.42 14.06
C GLY A 541 -10.45 1.43 15.02
N THR A 542 -10.00 2.68 14.95
CA THR A 542 -10.49 3.78 15.81
C THR A 542 -11.90 4.26 15.46
N GLY A 543 -12.36 4.01 14.21
CA GLY A 543 -13.67 4.39 13.70
C GLY A 543 -13.66 4.60 12.19
N THR A 544 -14.74 5.15 11.63
CA THR A 544 -14.84 5.51 10.22
C THR A 544 -14.23 6.89 9.97
N ILE A 545 -13.31 7.00 9.00
CA ILE A 545 -12.64 8.26 8.67
C ILE A 545 -13.63 9.37 8.33
N ASP A 546 -13.38 10.59 8.82
CA ASP A 546 -14.19 11.79 8.54
C ASP A 546 -13.29 12.91 8.01
N THR A 547 -13.41 13.22 6.74
CA THR A 547 -12.56 14.18 6.03
C THR A 547 -12.69 15.59 6.61
N PHE A 548 -13.89 16.02 6.96
CA PHE A 548 -14.10 17.35 7.52
C PHE A 548 -13.44 17.50 8.90
N GLN A 549 -13.52 16.46 9.74
CA GLN A 549 -12.80 16.44 11.01
C GLN A 549 -11.28 16.49 10.80
N VAL A 550 -10.74 15.78 9.79
CA VAL A 550 -9.30 15.86 9.44
C VAL A 550 -8.91 17.31 9.15
N LEU A 551 -9.63 18.01 8.26
CA LEU A 551 -9.29 19.39 7.93
C LEU A 551 -9.45 20.34 9.14
N MET A 552 -10.47 20.13 9.95
CA MET A 552 -10.64 20.93 11.18
C MET A 552 -9.51 20.68 12.18
N ASN A 553 -9.08 19.44 12.35
CA ASN A 553 -7.95 19.10 13.22
C ASN A 553 -6.62 19.65 12.66
N VAL A 554 -6.41 19.59 11.33
CA VAL A 554 -5.29 20.28 10.66
C VAL A 554 -5.33 21.78 10.96
N ARG A 555 -6.50 22.41 10.88
CA ARG A 555 -6.69 23.81 11.22
C ARG A 555 -6.42 24.09 12.71
N GLY A 556 -6.54 23.10 13.57
CA GLY A 556 -6.47 23.24 15.03
C GLY A 556 -7.82 23.61 15.65
N THR A 557 -8.91 23.33 14.96
CA THR A 557 -10.29 23.54 15.41
C THR A 557 -10.92 22.19 15.70
N ARG A 558 -11.29 21.92 16.94
CA ARG A 558 -11.99 20.66 17.28
C ARG A 558 -13.44 20.70 16.79
N CYS A 559 -13.84 19.64 16.11
CA CYS A 559 -15.22 19.37 15.76
C CYS A 559 -15.88 18.50 16.84
N ILE A 560 -17.11 18.80 17.18
CA ILE A 560 -17.93 18.00 18.08
C ILE A 560 -19.16 17.61 17.28
N PRO A 561 -19.31 16.34 16.91
CA PRO A 561 -20.47 15.90 16.15
C PRO A 561 -21.72 15.95 17.03
N VAL A 562 -22.74 16.67 16.57
CA VAL A 562 -24.07 16.73 17.20
C VAL A 562 -25.08 16.18 16.20
N LYS A 563 -25.91 15.20 16.61
CA LYS A 563 -27.00 14.72 15.76
C LYS A 563 -28.03 15.83 15.52
N VAL A 564 -28.55 15.93 14.30
CA VAL A 564 -29.62 16.86 13.98
C VAL A 564 -30.81 16.64 14.94
N GLY A 565 -31.19 17.70 15.67
CA GLY A 565 -32.24 17.63 16.71
C GLY A 565 -31.79 17.00 18.03
N GLY A 566 -30.48 16.67 18.19
CA GLY A 566 -29.91 16.21 19.45
C GLY A 566 -29.25 17.34 20.24
N GLU A 567 -29.09 17.13 21.54
CA GLU A 567 -28.30 18.01 22.43
C GLU A 567 -27.06 17.25 22.90
N GLU A 568 -25.89 17.90 22.82
CA GLU A 568 -24.64 17.41 23.39
C GLU A 568 -24.14 18.38 24.47
N SER A 569 -23.81 17.84 25.64
CA SER A 569 -23.21 18.61 26.72
C SER A 569 -21.70 18.57 26.62
N ILE A 570 -21.08 19.71 26.34
CA ILE A 570 -19.65 19.83 26.19
C ILE A 570 -19.02 20.37 27.46
N ASN A 571 -18.12 19.63 28.09
CA ASN A 571 -17.29 20.18 29.15
C ASN A 571 -16.16 21.01 28.52
N ILE A 572 -16.38 22.29 28.40
CA ILE A 572 -15.45 23.24 27.77
C ILE A 572 -14.14 23.42 28.56
N GLN A 573 -14.07 23.04 29.83
CA GLN A 573 -12.85 23.11 30.61
C GLN A 573 -11.71 22.26 30.02
N ASN A 574 -12.02 21.15 29.37
CA ASN A 574 -11.03 20.31 28.71
C ASN A 574 -10.43 20.95 27.45
N TYR A 575 -11.01 22.06 26.99
CA TYR A 575 -10.60 22.80 25.78
C TYR A 575 -10.00 24.17 26.10
N LEU A 576 -10.03 24.55 27.38
CA LEU A 576 -9.55 25.82 27.84
C LEU A 576 -8.13 25.64 28.36
N GLY A 577 -7.14 26.13 27.62
CA GLY A 577 -5.80 26.36 28.18
C GLY A 577 -5.82 27.46 29.27
N SER A 578 -4.71 27.69 29.94
CA SER A 578 -4.55 28.67 31.03
C SER A 578 -4.54 30.15 30.59
N GLY A 579 -5.12 30.52 29.43
CA GLY A 579 -5.15 31.87 28.87
C GLY A 579 -6.55 32.47 28.78
N GLU A 580 -6.64 33.79 28.56
CA GLU A 580 -7.90 34.52 28.37
C GLU A 580 -8.67 33.99 27.14
N LEU A 581 -9.98 33.82 27.31
CA LEU A 581 -10.87 33.12 26.39
C LEU A 581 -11.65 34.06 25.51
N GLY A 582 -11.50 33.87 24.20
CA GLY A 582 -12.50 34.28 23.24
C GLY A 582 -13.09 33.02 22.55
N MET A 583 -14.28 32.59 22.92
CA MET A 583 -15.01 31.57 22.18
C MET A 583 -15.87 32.20 21.10
N LYS A 584 -15.70 31.71 19.85
CA LYS A 584 -16.62 31.99 18.75
C LYS A 584 -17.25 30.67 18.30
N MET A 585 -18.51 30.49 18.58
CA MET A 585 -19.28 29.38 17.99
C MET A 585 -19.71 29.75 16.56
N THR A 586 -19.38 28.91 15.62
CA THR A 586 -19.89 29.01 14.24
C THR A 586 -20.62 27.71 13.96
N ALA A 587 -21.94 27.78 13.77
CA ALA A 587 -22.70 26.66 13.23
C ALA A 587 -22.41 26.56 11.73
N VAL A 588 -22.12 25.35 11.25
CA VAL A 588 -21.91 25.04 9.83
C VAL A 588 -23.11 24.30 9.31
#